data_0c664e77d6ef0df56dd87597a6d04e55
#
_entry.id   0c664e77d6ef0df56dd87597a6d04e55
#
_cell.length_a   1.000
_cell.length_b   1.000
_cell.length_c   1.000
_cell.angle_alpha   90.00
_cell.angle_beta   90.00
_cell.angle_gamma   90.00
#
_symmetry.space_group_name_H-M   'P 1'
#
loop_
_entity.id
_entity.type
_entity.pdbx_description
1 polymer ?
#
loop_
_entity_poly.entity_id
_entity_poly.type
_entity_poly.pdbx_seq_one_letter_code
_entity_poly.pdbx_strand_id
1 'polypeptide(L)'
;VYDRGMNDNKAYINQKQFTELLKKHNLNELELLDNYDMVLHLVTAADGAENFYTLGNNTARTETISEARQLDNKTVNAWAGHSNLKIISNEVSFEEKMAKVINEINNLLGEPVTIKTQKKYLINLDKTDLSFLNEDNSTDIQIIQHYLNEKNGLETRLRARKFEQQESYYLTVQIKEKNGKATVLTDKK
;
A
#
# COMPACT_ATOMS: atom_id res chain seq x y z
N VAL A 1 9.25 -6.44 -12.00
CA VAL A 1 7.94 -5.77 -11.96
C VAL A 1 6.88 -6.78 -12.34
N TYR A 2 5.81 -6.84 -11.55
CA TYR A 2 4.64 -7.67 -11.82
C TYR A 2 3.46 -6.77 -12.18
N ASP A 3 2.69 -7.14 -13.18
CA ASP A 3 1.36 -6.61 -13.44
C ASP A 3 0.37 -7.52 -12.72
N ARG A 4 -0.25 -7.00 -11.68
CA ARG A 4 -1.04 -7.70 -10.66
C ARG A 4 -0.21 -8.52 -9.67
N GLY A 5 -0.67 -8.55 -8.44
CA GLY A 5 -0.08 -9.31 -7.34
C GLY A 5 -1.05 -10.33 -6.77
N MET A 6 -0.54 -11.23 -5.94
CA MET A 6 -1.33 -12.33 -5.37
C MET A 6 -2.51 -11.84 -4.55
N ASN A 7 -2.35 -10.73 -3.82
CA ASN A 7 -3.41 -10.19 -2.96
C ASN A 7 -4.55 -9.53 -3.74
N ASP A 8 -4.37 -9.17 -5.02
CA ASP A 8 -5.47 -8.66 -5.86
C ASP A 8 -6.65 -9.64 -5.91
N ASN A 9 -6.42 -10.93 -5.74
CA ASN A 9 -7.47 -11.94 -5.71
C ASN A 9 -8.50 -11.70 -4.59
N LYS A 10 -8.13 -11.02 -3.50
CA LYS A 10 -9.08 -10.64 -2.43
C LYS A 10 -10.18 -9.69 -2.92
N ALA A 11 -9.93 -8.94 -3.99
CA ALA A 11 -10.95 -8.05 -4.56
C ALA A 11 -12.10 -8.82 -5.25
N TYR A 12 -11.87 -10.08 -5.62
CA TYR A 12 -12.79 -10.90 -6.41
C TYR A 12 -13.45 -12.04 -5.63
N ILE A 13 -12.91 -12.38 -4.45
CA ILE A 13 -13.47 -13.44 -3.57
C ILE A 13 -13.67 -12.87 -2.16
N ASN A 14 -14.54 -13.51 -1.37
CA ASN A 14 -14.73 -13.07 0.01
C ASN A 14 -13.57 -13.51 0.90
N GLN A 15 -13.41 -12.83 2.05
CA GLN A 15 -12.31 -13.09 2.99
C GLN A 15 -12.24 -14.56 3.46
N LYS A 16 -13.38 -15.20 3.68
CA LYS A 16 -13.43 -16.62 4.10
C LYS A 16 -12.84 -17.52 3.03
N GLN A 17 -13.23 -17.32 1.76
CA GLN A 17 -12.70 -18.08 0.63
C GLN A 17 -11.21 -17.86 0.45
N PHE A 18 -10.73 -16.61 0.61
CA PHE A 18 -9.32 -16.29 0.53
C PHE A 18 -8.52 -16.98 1.64
N THR A 19 -9.01 -16.92 2.88
CA THR A 19 -8.38 -17.59 4.03
C THR A 19 -8.32 -19.12 3.85
N GLU A 20 -9.41 -19.73 3.35
CA GLU A 20 -9.43 -21.16 3.05
C GLU A 20 -8.42 -21.54 1.95
N LEU A 21 -8.29 -20.69 0.92
CA LEU A 21 -7.31 -20.89 -0.16
C LEU A 21 -5.89 -20.85 0.40
N LEU A 22 -5.57 -19.87 1.23
CA LEU A 22 -4.25 -19.75 1.87
C LEU A 22 -3.94 -20.96 2.73
N LYS A 23 -4.88 -21.41 3.57
CA LYS A 23 -4.73 -22.60 4.40
C LYS A 23 -4.49 -23.85 3.56
N LYS A 24 -5.26 -24.02 2.48
CA LYS A 24 -5.12 -25.16 1.57
C LYS A 24 -3.73 -25.27 0.94
N HIS A 25 -3.11 -24.13 0.68
CA HIS A 25 -1.78 -24.03 0.04
C HIS A 25 -0.66 -23.77 1.04
N ASN A 26 -0.96 -23.78 2.35
CA ASN A 26 0.02 -23.49 3.41
C ASN A 26 0.72 -22.13 3.20
N LEU A 27 -0.06 -21.12 2.81
CA LEU A 27 0.42 -19.75 2.58
C LEU A 27 0.03 -18.85 3.77
N ASN A 28 0.88 -17.86 4.02
CA ASN A 28 0.68 -16.85 5.03
C ASN A 28 0.38 -15.50 4.35
N GLU A 29 -0.72 -14.84 4.71
CA GLU A 29 -1.13 -13.58 4.09
C GLU A 29 -0.11 -12.45 4.28
N LEU A 30 0.50 -12.33 5.47
CA LEU A 30 1.53 -11.34 5.73
C LEU A 30 2.79 -11.62 4.89
N GLU A 31 3.16 -12.89 4.69
CA GLU A 31 4.28 -13.25 3.82
C GLU A 31 3.99 -12.91 2.36
N LEU A 32 2.75 -13.11 1.91
CA LEU A 32 2.36 -12.71 0.55
C LEU A 32 2.45 -11.19 0.35
N LEU A 33 2.02 -10.39 1.33
CA LEU A 33 2.20 -8.95 1.31
C LEU A 33 3.68 -8.57 1.24
N ASP A 34 4.49 -9.23 2.05
CA ASP A 34 5.91 -8.92 2.23
C ASP A 34 6.82 -9.44 1.10
N ASN A 35 6.28 -10.25 0.18
CA ASN A 35 7.01 -10.68 -1.02
C ASN A 35 7.21 -9.57 -2.05
N TYR A 36 6.60 -8.41 -1.83
CA TYR A 36 6.71 -7.25 -2.71
C TYR A 36 7.44 -6.12 -1.98
N ASP A 37 8.46 -5.54 -2.61
CA ASP A 37 9.21 -4.39 -2.08
C ASP A 37 8.38 -3.12 -2.07
N MET A 38 7.49 -2.97 -3.04
CA MET A 38 6.56 -1.86 -3.18
C MET A 38 5.34 -2.29 -3.99
N VAL A 39 4.19 -1.75 -3.62
CA VAL A 39 2.95 -1.86 -4.39
C VAL A 39 2.55 -0.47 -4.87
N LEU A 40 2.42 -0.31 -6.18
CA LEU A 40 1.92 0.91 -6.81
C LEU A 40 0.49 0.65 -7.28
N HIS A 41 -0.47 1.23 -6.59
CA HIS A 41 -1.87 1.20 -7.00
C HIS A 41 -2.19 2.46 -7.79
N LEU A 42 -2.48 2.30 -9.07
CA LEU A 42 -2.90 3.38 -9.95
C LEU A 42 -4.44 3.41 -9.96
N VAL A 43 -5.01 4.41 -9.32
CA VAL A 43 -6.47 4.58 -9.25
C VAL A 43 -7.09 4.50 -10.65
N THR A 44 -8.19 3.75 -10.76
CA THR A 44 -8.93 3.56 -12.02
C THR A 44 -9.34 4.90 -12.64
N ALA A 45 -9.36 4.99 -13.97
CA ALA A 45 -9.89 6.16 -14.67
C ALA A 45 -11.38 6.43 -14.38
N ALA A 46 -12.11 5.43 -13.89
CA ALA A 46 -13.49 5.58 -13.44
C ALA A 46 -13.63 6.52 -12.22
N ASP A 47 -12.52 6.86 -11.54
CA ASP A 47 -12.48 7.78 -10.40
C ASP A 47 -11.53 8.95 -10.71
N GLY A 48 -12.09 10.13 -10.92
CA GLY A 48 -11.38 11.38 -11.20
C GLY A 48 -10.86 11.56 -12.64
N ALA A 49 -11.12 10.60 -13.55
CA ALA A 49 -10.77 10.70 -14.96
C ALA A 49 -11.81 10.01 -15.86
N GLU A 50 -13.09 10.13 -15.50
CA GLU A 50 -14.22 9.40 -16.10
C GLU A 50 -14.32 9.56 -17.60
N ASN A 51 -13.93 10.72 -18.14
CA ASN A 51 -13.94 11.00 -19.59
C ASN A 51 -13.00 10.04 -20.37
N PHE A 52 -12.03 9.44 -19.69
CA PHE A 52 -11.09 8.47 -20.27
C PHE A 52 -11.47 7.02 -19.96
N TYR A 53 -12.52 6.81 -19.15
CA TYR A 53 -13.02 5.48 -18.88
C TYR A 53 -13.91 5.02 -20.03
N THR A 54 -13.47 4.01 -20.77
CA THR A 54 -14.22 3.46 -21.90
C THR A 54 -14.23 1.93 -21.88
N LEU A 55 -15.34 1.35 -22.28
CA LEU A 55 -15.49 -0.09 -22.50
C LEU A 55 -15.03 -0.51 -23.91
N GLY A 56 -14.91 0.45 -24.84
CA GLY A 56 -14.66 0.15 -26.25
C GLY A 56 -13.24 -0.29 -26.59
N ASN A 57 -12.27 -0.02 -25.72
CA ASN A 57 -10.85 -0.33 -25.97
C ASN A 57 -10.39 -1.65 -25.33
N ASN A 58 -11.26 -2.33 -24.58
CA ASN A 58 -10.94 -3.61 -23.93
C ASN A 58 -12.20 -4.47 -23.80
N THR A 59 -12.28 -5.53 -24.60
CA THR A 59 -13.43 -6.46 -24.62
C THR A 59 -13.60 -7.26 -23.33
N ALA A 60 -12.55 -7.34 -22.50
CA ALA A 60 -12.62 -8.00 -21.19
C ALA A 60 -13.17 -7.09 -20.09
N ARG A 61 -13.34 -5.78 -20.38
CA ARG A 61 -13.89 -4.83 -19.43
C ARG A 61 -15.41 -4.78 -19.56
N THR A 62 -16.10 -5.20 -18.54
CA THR A 62 -17.58 -5.25 -18.48
C THR A 62 -18.17 -4.37 -17.39
N GLU A 63 -17.34 -3.87 -16.48
CA GLU A 63 -17.74 -3.11 -15.29
C GLU A 63 -18.22 -1.71 -15.67
N THR A 64 -19.34 -1.30 -15.12
CA THR A 64 -19.79 0.09 -15.11
C THR A 64 -18.81 0.97 -14.32
N ILE A 65 -18.89 2.29 -14.46
CA ILE A 65 -18.07 3.24 -13.67
C ILE A 65 -18.18 2.97 -12.17
N SER A 66 -19.40 2.70 -11.67
CA SER A 66 -19.63 2.43 -10.25
C SER A 66 -18.98 1.11 -9.80
N GLU A 67 -19.13 0.06 -10.59
CA GLU A 67 -18.52 -1.25 -10.31
C GLU A 67 -16.99 -1.17 -10.39
N ALA A 68 -16.44 -0.43 -11.35
CA ALA A 68 -15.01 -0.22 -11.47
C ALA A 68 -14.43 0.51 -10.24
N ARG A 69 -15.12 1.53 -9.70
CA ARG A 69 -14.73 2.20 -8.45
C ARG A 69 -14.76 1.27 -7.26
N GLN A 70 -15.82 0.46 -7.15
CA GLN A 70 -15.93 -0.51 -6.05
C GLN A 70 -14.82 -1.56 -6.12
N LEU A 71 -14.52 -2.07 -7.31
CA LEU A 71 -13.44 -3.04 -7.51
C LEU A 71 -12.08 -2.42 -7.22
N ASP A 72 -11.85 -1.18 -7.64
CA ASP A 72 -10.64 -0.42 -7.35
C ASP A 72 -10.41 -0.29 -5.84
N ASN A 73 -11.44 0.12 -5.09
CA ASN A 73 -11.39 0.21 -3.64
C ASN A 73 -11.10 -1.15 -2.97
N LYS A 74 -11.73 -2.24 -3.46
CA LYS A 74 -11.44 -3.59 -2.96
C LYS A 74 -9.98 -3.99 -3.23
N THR A 75 -9.44 -3.60 -4.38
CA THR A 75 -8.04 -3.87 -4.73
C THR A 75 -7.08 -3.08 -3.83
N VAL A 76 -7.36 -1.80 -3.56
CA VAL A 76 -6.58 -1.03 -2.56
C VAL A 76 -6.60 -1.70 -1.20
N ASN A 77 -7.80 -2.11 -0.73
CA ASN A 77 -7.97 -2.75 0.56
C ASN A 77 -7.26 -4.10 0.64
N ALA A 78 -7.17 -4.83 -0.47
CA ALA A 78 -6.44 -6.10 -0.54
C ALA A 78 -4.93 -5.93 -0.24
N TRP A 79 -4.40 -4.73 -0.44
CA TRP A 79 -3.02 -4.37 -0.14
C TRP A 79 -2.87 -3.53 1.14
N ALA A 80 -3.96 -3.24 1.84
CA ALA A 80 -3.89 -2.56 3.13
C ALA A 80 -2.97 -3.35 4.08
N GLY A 81 -2.09 -2.64 4.76
CA GLY A 81 -1.07 -3.26 5.61
C GLY A 81 0.26 -3.58 4.93
N HIS A 82 0.37 -3.50 3.61
CA HIS A 82 1.68 -3.51 2.95
C HIS A 82 2.51 -2.30 3.38
N SER A 83 3.78 -2.51 3.77
CA SER A 83 4.64 -1.47 4.36
C SER A 83 4.93 -0.31 3.40
N ASN A 84 4.88 -0.56 2.10
CA ASN A 84 5.21 0.40 1.05
C ASN A 84 4.14 0.43 -0.05
N LEU A 85 2.86 0.56 0.35
CA LEU A 85 1.75 0.80 -0.58
C LEU A 85 1.72 2.28 -0.97
N LYS A 86 1.67 2.55 -2.28
CA LYS A 86 1.53 3.89 -2.87
C LYS A 86 0.28 3.93 -3.73
N ILE A 87 -0.62 4.84 -3.41
CA ILE A 87 -1.84 5.09 -4.18
C ILE A 87 -1.62 6.34 -5.04
N ILE A 88 -1.74 6.19 -6.35
CA ILE A 88 -1.51 7.25 -7.33
C ILE A 88 -2.87 7.65 -7.92
N SER A 89 -3.40 8.80 -7.48
CA SER A 89 -4.70 9.33 -7.87
C SER A 89 -4.71 9.92 -9.29
N ASN A 90 -5.93 10.26 -9.78
CA ASN A 90 -6.15 10.96 -11.04
C ASN A 90 -6.34 12.48 -10.88
N GLU A 91 -5.91 13.06 -9.74
CA GLU A 91 -5.99 14.52 -9.48
C GLU A 91 -5.08 15.37 -10.37
N VAL A 92 -4.21 14.72 -11.13
CA VAL A 92 -3.22 15.36 -12.00
C VAL A 92 -3.34 14.79 -13.42
N SER A 93 -2.62 15.38 -14.39
CA SER A 93 -2.56 14.85 -15.75
C SER A 93 -1.98 13.43 -15.81
N PHE A 94 -2.23 12.72 -16.89
CA PHE A 94 -1.68 11.36 -17.06
C PHE A 94 -0.14 11.36 -17.06
N GLU A 95 0.47 12.37 -17.68
CA GLU A 95 1.93 12.55 -17.72
C GLU A 95 2.49 12.75 -16.31
N GLU A 96 1.85 13.59 -15.50
CA GLU A 96 2.25 13.80 -14.10
C GLU A 96 2.00 12.57 -13.24
N LYS A 97 0.93 11.83 -13.51
CA LYS A 97 0.66 10.55 -12.85
C LYS A 97 1.78 9.55 -13.13
N MET A 98 2.21 9.43 -14.39
CA MET A 98 3.34 8.57 -14.76
C MET A 98 4.66 9.05 -14.17
N ALA A 99 4.90 10.35 -14.12
CA ALA A 99 6.07 10.90 -13.46
C ALA A 99 6.11 10.54 -11.96
N LYS A 100 4.96 10.56 -11.25
CA LYS A 100 4.86 10.10 -9.87
C LYS A 100 5.22 8.62 -9.73
N VAL A 101 4.73 7.75 -10.64
CA VAL A 101 5.07 6.33 -10.66
C VAL A 101 6.59 6.13 -10.79
N ILE A 102 7.21 6.78 -11.78
CA ILE A 102 8.65 6.70 -12.02
C ILE A 102 9.44 7.19 -10.80
N ASN A 103 9.02 8.29 -10.19
CA ASN A 103 9.67 8.83 -9.01
C ASN A 103 9.59 7.87 -7.80
N GLU A 104 8.47 7.18 -7.58
CA GLU A 104 8.38 6.20 -6.50
C GLU A 104 9.27 4.97 -6.78
N ILE A 105 9.38 4.54 -8.03
CA ILE A 105 10.31 3.47 -8.44
C ILE A 105 11.76 3.89 -8.23
N ASN A 106 12.14 5.09 -8.67
CA ASN A 106 13.48 5.61 -8.48
C ASN A 106 13.83 5.75 -6.99
N ASN A 107 12.88 6.20 -6.17
CA ASN A 107 13.03 6.23 -4.70
C ASN A 107 13.35 4.84 -4.12
N LEU A 108 12.65 3.81 -4.61
CA LEU A 108 12.89 2.43 -4.17
C LEU A 108 14.27 1.93 -4.58
N LEU A 109 14.72 2.29 -5.78
CA LEU A 109 16.04 1.91 -6.32
C LEU A 109 17.19 2.72 -5.74
N GLY A 110 16.91 3.76 -4.94
CA GLY A 110 17.92 4.65 -4.40
C GLY A 110 18.45 5.68 -5.41
N GLU A 111 17.76 5.85 -6.54
CA GLU A 111 18.11 6.85 -7.55
C GLU A 111 17.72 8.27 -7.07
N PRO A 112 18.44 9.32 -7.50
CA PRO A 112 18.09 10.69 -7.17
C PRO A 112 16.70 11.04 -7.67
N VAL A 113 15.85 11.52 -6.77
CA VAL A 113 14.48 11.94 -7.09
C VAL A 113 14.24 13.37 -6.66
N THR A 114 13.25 13.99 -7.26
CA THR A 114 12.76 15.30 -6.82
C THR A 114 12.27 15.23 -5.37
N ILE A 115 12.46 16.29 -4.62
CA ILE A 115 12.13 16.38 -3.18
C ILE A 115 10.69 15.88 -2.94
N LYS A 116 10.55 14.86 -2.08
CA LYS A 116 9.28 14.35 -1.65
C LYS A 116 8.74 15.18 -0.49
N THR A 117 7.61 15.84 -0.68
CA THR A 117 6.89 16.51 0.41
C THR A 117 5.92 15.53 1.06
N GLN A 118 6.07 15.26 2.34
CA GLN A 118 5.16 14.43 3.13
C GLN A 118 4.48 15.28 4.20
N LYS A 119 3.15 15.20 4.28
CA LYS A 119 2.36 15.80 5.36
C LYS A 119 1.83 14.69 6.27
N LYS A 120 1.98 14.87 7.58
CA LYS A 120 1.39 13.98 8.59
C LYS A 120 0.35 14.76 9.37
N TYR A 121 -0.80 14.15 9.57
CA TYR A 121 -1.90 14.75 10.33
C TYR A 121 -2.17 13.90 11.56
N LEU A 122 -2.33 14.55 12.70
CA LEU A 122 -2.87 13.92 13.91
C LEU A 122 -4.39 14.09 13.86
N ILE A 123 -5.12 13.00 13.93
CA ILE A 123 -6.58 13.01 14.01
C ILE A 123 -7.00 12.76 15.47
N ASN A 124 -8.08 13.43 15.87
CA ASN A 124 -8.70 13.18 17.17
C ASN A 124 -9.80 12.12 16.96
N LEU A 125 -9.56 10.91 17.45
CA LEU A 125 -10.47 9.78 17.26
C LEU A 125 -11.86 10.03 17.88
N ASP A 126 -11.93 10.77 19.01
CA ASP A 126 -13.20 11.10 19.67
C ASP A 126 -14.07 12.06 18.84
N LYS A 127 -13.46 12.80 17.91
CA LYS A 127 -14.12 13.82 17.08
C LYS A 127 -14.20 13.43 15.60
N THR A 128 -13.62 12.31 15.24
CA THR A 128 -13.58 11.86 13.83
C THR A 128 -14.63 10.78 13.66
N ASP A 129 -15.54 10.99 12.72
CA ASP A 129 -16.50 9.96 12.33
C ASP A 129 -15.76 8.86 11.54
N LEU A 130 -15.66 7.69 12.13
CA LEU A 130 -15.06 6.49 11.54
C LEU A 130 -16.13 5.44 11.16
N SER A 131 -17.41 5.80 11.18
CA SER A 131 -18.53 4.88 10.90
C SER A 131 -18.50 4.28 9.48
N PHE A 132 -17.74 4.90 8.57
CA PHE A 132 -17.52 4.39 7.22
C PHE A 132 -16.57 3.19 7.17
N LEU A 133 -15.78 2.95 8.23
CA LEU A 133 -14.92 1.78 8.34
C LEU A 133 -15.72 0.58 8.82
N ASN A 134 -15.65 -0.52 8.11
CA ASN A 134 -16.29 -1.79 8.47
C ASN A 134 -15.44 -2.97 7.95
N GLU A 135 -15.84 -4.19 8.28
CA GLU A 135 -15.12 -5.41 7.92
C GLU A 135 -14.97 -5.62 6.40
N ASP A 136 -15.85 -5.00 5.60
CA ASP A 136 -15.79 -5.13 4.13
C ASP A 136 -14.76 -4.19 3.49
N ASN A 137 -14.44 -3.07 4.15
CA ASN A 137 -13.59 -2.02 3.58
C ASN A 137 -12.37 -1.64 4.42
N SER A 138 -12.19 -2.27 5.56
CA SER A 138 -11.04 -2.03 6.44
C SER A 138 -10.53 -3.31 7.08
N THR A 139 -9.25 -3.32 7.40
CA THR A 139 -8.60 -4.45 8.07
C THR A 139 -7.77 -3.91 9.23
N ASP A 140 -7.98 -4.48 10.41
CA ASP A 140 -7.21 -4.13 11.60
C ASP A 140 -5.87 -4.85 11.61
N ILE A 141 -4.78 -4.09 11.64
CA ILE A 141 -3.43 -4.62 11.79
C ILE A 141 -2.79 -3.99 13.02
N GLN A 142 -2.41 -4.81 13.97
CA GLN A 142 -1.64 -4.36 15.12
C GLN A 142 -0.18 -4.14 14.71
N ILE A 143 0.32 -2.94 14.93
CA ILE A 143 1.72 -2.60 14.68
C ILE A 143 2.39 -2.19 15.98
N ILE A 144 3.45 -2.89 16.33
CA ILE A 144 4.31 -2.54 17.48
C ILE A 144 5.68 -2.14 16.91
N GLN A 145 6.17 -0.96 17.30
CA GLN A 145 7.45 -0.47 16.84
C GLN A 145 8.35 -0.11 18.00
N HIS A 146 9.51 -0.75 18.05
CA HIS A 146 10.56 -0.49 19.02
C HIS A 146 11.72 0.25 18.37
N TYR A 147 12.11 1.37 18.97
CA TYR A 147 13.34 2.08 18.60
C TYR A 147 14.47 1.52 19.46
N LEU A 148 15.40 0.80 18.82
CA LEU A 148 16.46 0.07 19.52
C LEU A 148 17.65 0.96 19.85
N ASN A 149 18.01 1.85 18.96
CA ASN A 149 19.14 2.77 19.14
C ASN A 149 18.97 3.98 18.24
N GLU A 150 19.37 5.15 18.77
CA GLU A 150 19.53 6.38 18.00
C GLU A 150 20.85 7.02 18.43
N LYS A 151 21.89 6.87 17.60
CA LYS A 151 23.21 7.45 17.87
C LYS A 151 23.79 8.04 16.61
N ASN A 152 24.25 9.28 16.68
CA ASN A 152 24.87 9.99 15.55
C ASN A 152 23.96 10.08 14.30
N GLY A 153 22.63 10.21 14.48
CA GLY A 153 21.68 10.24 13.39
C GLY A 153 21.31 8.86 12.82
N LEU A 154 21.94 7.79 13.30
CA LEU A 154 21.56 6.43 12.96
C LEU A 154 20.43 5.97 13.85
N GLU A 155 19.28 5.68 13.25
CA GLU A 155 18.11 5.11 13.92
C GLU A 155 17.95 3.65 13.50
N THR A 156 17.83 2.79 14.50
CA THR A 156 17.49 1.38 14.30
C THR A 156 16.15 1.08 14.96
N ARG A 157 15.22 0.52 14.21
CA ARG A 157 13.90 0.19 14.71
C ARG A 157 13.49 -1.24 14.29
N LEU A 158 12.84 -1.91 15.23
CA LEU A 158 12.18 -3.20 14.99
C LEU A 158 10.68 -2.96 14.96
N ARG A 159 10.01 -3.42 13.91
CA ARG A 159 8.57 -3.39 13.76
C ARG A 159 8.02 -4.80 13.73
N ALA A 160 7.07 -5.09 14.62
CA ALA A 160 6.22 -6.27 14.54
C ALA A 160 4.86 -5.87 13.96
N ARG A 161 4.35 -6.65 13.04
CA ARG A 161 2.96 -6.55 12.55
C ARG A 161 2.25 -7.84 12.92
N LYS A 162 1.03 -7.71 13.42
CA LYS A 162 0.17 -8.84 13.73
C LYS A 162 -1.18 -8.66 13.06
N PHE A 163 -1.58 -9.68 12.34
CA PHE A 163 -2.89 -9.79 11.73
C PHE A 163 -3.47 -11.18 12.04
N GLU A 164 -4.58 -11.22 12.77
CA GLU A 164 -5.13 -12.46 13.33
C GLU A 164 -4.08 -13.23 14.17
N GLN A 165 -3.69 -14.42 13.71
CA GLN A 165 -2.67 -15.26 14.35
C GLN A 165 -1.31 -15.21 13.62
N GLN A 166 -1.19 -14.34 12.64
CA GLN A 166 0.04 -14.19 11.85
C GLN A 166 0.85 -13.02 12.36
N GLU A 167 2.16 -13.18 12.39
CA GLU A 167 3.10 -12.13 12.79
C GLU A 167 4.23 -12.03 11.78
N SER A 168 4.67 -10.80 11.50
CA SER A 168 5.85 -10.51 10.71
C SER A 168 6.69 -9.43 11.36
N TYR A 169 8.00 -9.49 11.16
CA TYR A 169 8.97 -8.62 11.79
C TYR A 169 9.84 -7.95 10.74
N TYR A 170 10.15 -6.66 10.97
CA TYR A 170 11.02 -5.87 10.12
C TYR A 170 12.07 -5.17 10.95
N LEU A 171 13.32 -5.24 10.51
CA LEU A 171 14.41 -4.44 11.05
C LEU A 171 14.75 -3.35 10.03
N THR A 172 14.52 -2.10 10.42
CA THR A 172 14.87 -0.94 9.61
C THR A 172 16.06 -0.22 10.24
N VAL A 173 17.08 0.06 9.45
CA VAL A 173 18.19 0.94 9.83
C VAL A 173 18.18 2.14 8.89
N GLN A 174 18.11 3.34 9.43
CA GLN A 174 18.07 4.57 8.65
C GLN A 174 18.99 5.65 9.23
N ILE A 175 19.50 6.50 8.37
CA ILE A 175 20.21 7.71 8.80
C ILE A 175 19.24 8.89 8.71
N LYS A 176 19.12 9.64 9.81
CA LYS A 176 18.40 10.91 9.86
C LYS A 176 19.39 12.07 9.75
N GLU A 177 19.22 12.88 8.75
CA GLU A 177 19.97 14.12 8.58
C GLU A 177 19.37 15.24 9.43
N LYS A 178 20.16 16.25 9.77
CA LYS A 178 19.70 17.41 10.57
C LYS A 178 18.58 18.21 9.89
N ASN A 179 18.44 18.10 8.58
CA ASN A 179 17.38 18.73 7.79
C ASN A 179 16.05 17.95 7.82
N GLY A 180 15.96 16.83 8.56
CA GLY A 180 14.79 15.96 8.65
C GLY A 180 14.69 14.91 7.53
N LYS A 181 15.64 14.87 6.61
CA LYS A 181 15.71 13.81 5.60
C LYS A 181 16.16 12.50 6.27
N ALA A 182 15.56 11.40 5.86
CA ALA A 182 15.95 10.06 6.31
C ALA A 182 16.32 9.21 5.09
N THR A 183 17.46 8.54 5.18
CA THR A 183 17.92 7.58 4.18
C THR A 183 17.91 6.18 4.80
N VAL A 184 17.15 5.26 4.23
CA VAL A 184 17.10 3.87 4.69
C VAL A 184 18.33 3.14 4.18
N LEU A 185 19.10 2.56 5.09
CA LEU A 185 20.29 1.77 4.78
C LEU A 185 19.98 0.28 4.65
N THR A 186 19.02 -0.19 5.45
CA THR A 186 18.62 -1.59 5.48
C THR A 186 17.17 -1.67 5.93
N ASP A 187 16.39 -2.43 5.22
CA ASP A 187 15.04 -2.85 5.61
C ASP A 187 14.97 -4.36 5.37
N LYS A 188 15.08 -5.13 6.45
CA LYS A 188 15.11 -6.60 6.40
C LYS A 188 13.93 -7.16 7.16
N LYS A 189 13.33 -8.17 6.57
CA LYS A 189 12.31 -9.01 7.16
C LYS A 189 12.93 -10.06 8.07
#